data_a170ec32d0b9b2ae6a0857a66bd8b301
#
_entry.id   a170ec32d0b9b2ae6a0857a66bd8b301
#
_cell.length_a   1.000
_cell.length_b   1.000
_cell.length_c   1.000
_cell.angle_alpha   90.00
_cell.angle_beta   90.00
_cell.angle_gamma   90.00
#
_symmetry.space_group_name_H-M   'P 1'
#
loop_
_entity.id
_entity.type
_entity.pdbx_description
1 polymer ?
#
loop_
_entity_poly.entity_id
_entity_poly.type
_entity_poly.pdbx_seq_one_letter_code
_entity_poly.pdbx_strand_id
1 'polypeptide(L)'
;ITFVVIFQIFVENNLILMNLLRRFHEFHYINEEKTWTEAQQYCREKHTDLVTVTNMKDMKRLINMSAGDQSEAWIGLYYQTDGDRKWHWSQSEVKFNESETNWNTNEPNDKTGWQNCGIIWKNLKWGDLSCNNHRYFLCYDDSNSSKKFHLIQENKNWTEAQSYCREKHTDLISGTKQIEDEEVKNEISHVGSYTYILTGLFRDTWRWSDGSSFSFRHWNKGFDYQARYDGQCAMIKFDDGGRWKNENCDQRKPFICYDDELILIKENKTWEDALTYCRDHHHDLVTITNMEDQISVQQKAQFASTDYVWMGLSYACTLDLWFWVSDDVVSYPNWASNEPMDDCDMSGAMETGGKHKWRKKRDSEKFNFICSK
;
A
#
# COMPACT_ATOMS: atom_id res chain seq x y z
N ILE A 1 33.92 31.42 12.52
CA ILE A 1 33.95 29.98 12.90
C ILE A 1 32.55 29.52 13.30
N THR A 2 31.76 30.32 14.02
CA THR A 2 30.43 29.95 14.52
C THR A 2 29.38 29.80 13.40
N PHE A 3 29.43 30.57 12.32
CA PHE A 3 28.50 30.52 11.20
C PHE A 3 28.72 29.28 10.32
N VAL A 4 29.94 28.82 10.14
CA VAL A 4 30.28 27.61 9.34
C VAL A 4 29.83 26.36 10.07
N VAL A 5 29.97 26.30 11.39
CA VAL A 5 29.54 25.17 12.21
C VAL A 5 28.01 25.06 12.22
N ILE A 6 27.29 26.18 12.33
CA ILE A 6 25.80 26.17 12.29
C ILE A 6 25.29 25.77 10.89
N PHE A 7 25.95 26.21 9.82
CA PHE A 7 25.57 25.82 8.46
C PHE A 7 25.86 24.34 8.20
N GLN A 8 26.98 23.82 8.75
CA GLN A 8 27.31 22.39 8.64
C GLN A 8 26.33 21.51 9.41
N ILE A 9 25.95 21.89 10.62
CA ILE A 9 24.91 21.20 11.42
C ILE A 9 23.53 21.27 10.71
N PHE A 10 23.22 22.40 10.04
CA PHE A 10 21.95 22.52 9.29
C PHE A 10 21.94 21.68 8.00
N VAL A 11 23.08 21.57 7.32
CA VAL A 11 23.25 20.72 6.13
C VAL A 11 23.28 19.24 6.54
N GLU A 12 23.97 18.87 7.60
CA GLU A 12 23.98 17.50 8.12
C GLU A 12 22.60 17.08 8.65
N ASN A 13 21.89 17.94 9.38
CA ASN A 13 20.51 17.65 9.81
C ASN A 13 19.53 17.59 8.64
N ASN A 14 19.70 18.38 7.56
CA ASN A 14 18.89 18.24 6.35
C ASN A 14 19.26 17.00 5.52
N LEU A 15 20.54 16.62 5.47
CA LEU A 15 20.96 15.33 4.88
C LEU A 15 20.44 14.12 5.71
N ILE A 16 20.48 14.23 7.03
CA ILE A 16 19.93 13.21 7.94
C ILE A 16 18.39 13.16 7.80
N LEU A 17 17.69 14.30 7.70
CA LEU A 17 16.26 14.34 7.40
C LEU A 17 15.94 13.82 5.99
N MET A 18 16.78 14.03 5.00
CA MET A 18 16.60 13.48 3.65
C MET A 18 16.87 11.97 3.60
N ASN A 19 17.79 11.45 4.41
CA ASN A 19 18.03 10.00 4.54
C ASN A 19 16.95 9.28 5.38
N LEU A 20 16.19 9.99 6.21
CA LEU A 20 15.08 9.44 7.01
C LEU A 20 13.82 9.10 6.18
N LEU A 21 13.80 9.39 4.89
CA LEU A 21 12.72 9.05 3.98
C LEU A 21 13.26 8.15 2.85
N ARG A 22 13.71 6.94 3.18
CA ARG A 22 13.95 5.92 2.14
C ARG A 22 12.66 5.75 1.35
N ARG A 23 12.75 5.98 0.06
CA ARG A 23 11.64 5.86 -0.88
C ARG A 23 12.01 4.76 -1.86
N PHE A 24 11.28 3.68 -1.84
CA PHE A 24 11.53 2.59 -2.78
C PHE A 24 10.95 2.84 -4.18
N HIS A 25 10.31 3.99 -4.39
CA HIS A 25 9.80 4.39 -5.71
C HIS A 25 10.14 5.84 -6.00
N GLU A 26 10.80 6.08 -7.12
CA GLU A 26 10.96 7.41 -7.70
C GLU A 26 9.91 7.60 -8.79
N PHE A 27 9.23 8.76 -8.81
CA PHE A 27 8.16 9.05 -9.77
C PHE A 27 8.64 10.03 -10.82
N HIS A 28 8.27 9.78 -12.09
CA HIS A 28 8.64 10.60 -13.24
C HIS A 28 7.39 10.99 -14.02
N TYR A 29 7.07 12.28 -14.06
CA TYR A 29 6.02 12.81 -14.93
C TYR A 29 6.59 13.00 -16.34
N ILE A 30 5.97 12.34 -17.33
CA ILE A 30 6.37 12.40 -18.72
C ILE A 30 5.35 13.23 -19.48
N ASN A 31 5.76 14.42 -19.93
CA ASN A 31 4.93 15.35 -20.67
C ASN A 31 4.89 15.02 -22.18
N GLU A 32 4.64 13.76 -22.49
CA GLU A 32 4.38 13.29 -23.87
C GLU A 32 2.99 12.69 -23.89
N GLU A 33 2.21 13.00 -24.92
CA GLU A 33 0.87 12.44 -25.07
C GLU A 33 0.94 11.06 -25.74
N LYS A 34 0.58 10.02 -24.97
CA LYS A 34 0.51 8.63 -25.43
C LYS A 34 -0.81 7.98 -25.01
N THR A 35 -1.24 6.96 -25.76
CA THR A 35 -2.27 6.04 -25.28
C THR A 35 -1.76 5.31 -24.04
N TRP A 36 -2.66 4.74 -23.24
CA TRP A 36 -2.23 4.05 -22.04
C TRP A 36 -1.24 2.89 -22.32
N THR A 37 -1.49 2.13 -23.40
CA THR A 37 -0.60 1.03 -23.80
C THR A 37 0.76 1.53 -24.28
N GLU A 38 0.80 2.62 -25.06
CA GLU A 38 2.08 3.24 -25.48
C GLU A 38 2.84 3.82 -24.28
N ALA A 39 2.13 4.39 -23.31
CA ALA A 39 2.70 4.92 -22.07
C ALA A 39 3.28 3.78 -21.19
N GLN A 40 2.55 2.67 -21.05
CA GLN A 40 3.03 1.49 -20.36
C GLN A 40 4.32 0.95 -21.01
N GLN A 41 4.32 0.82 -22.33
CA GLN A 41 5.51 0.35 -23.04
C GLN A 41 6.70 1.29 -22.81
N TYR A 42 6.51 2.60 -22.93
CA TYR A 42 7.56 3.60 -22.66
C TYR A 42 8.13 3.46 -21.25
N CYS A 43 7.24 3.39 -20.24
CA CYS A 43 7.69 3.24 -18.86
C CYS A 43 8.48 1.93 -18.66
N ARG A 44 8.06 0.82 -19.26
CA ARG A 44 8.77 -0.46 -19.17
C ARG A 44 10.12 -0.47 -19.90
N GLU A 45 10.28 0.36 -20.90
CA GLU A 45 11.54 0.49 -21.65
C GLU A 45 12.56 1.42 -20.97
N LYS A 46 12.09 2.44 -20.24
CA LYS A 46 12.92 3.52 -19.69
C LYS A 46 12.96 3.55 -18.15
N HIS A 47 11.97 2.99 -17.52
CA HIS A 47 11.70 2.95 -16.09
C HIS A 47 11.28 1.54 -15.69
N THR A 48 10.58 1.39 -14.55
CA THR A 48 10.04 0.09 -14.16
C THR A 48 8.66 -0.16 -14.78
N ASP A 49 7.69 0.72 -14.58
CA ASP A 49 6.34 0.62 -15.18
C ASP A 49 5.60 1.97 -15.02
N LEU A 50 4.35 2.03 -15.51
CA LEU A 50 3.41 3.09 -15.13
C LEU A 50 3.21 3.11 -13.61
N VAL A 51 3.07 4.29 -13.03
CA VAL A 51 3.02 4.46 -11.58
C VAL A 51 1.94 3.62 -10.91
N THR A 52 2.33 2.84 -9.93
CA THR A 52 1.46 2.21 -8.95
C THR A 52 1.38 3.07 -7.71
N VAL A 53 0.15 3.33 -7.22
CA VAL A 53 -0.10 4.17 -6.05
C VAL A 53 -0.55 3.29 -4.91
N THR A 54 0.17 3.31 -3.81
CA THR A 54 -0.03 2.35 -2.72
C THR A 54 -0.81 2.91 -1.54
N ASN A 55 -0.78 4.23 -1.34
CA ASN A 55 -1.37 4.91 -0.17
C ASN A 55 -1.53 6.43 -0.41
N MET A 56 -2.07 7.15 0.60
CA MET A 56 -2.24 8.61 0.55
C MET A 56 -0.92 9.39 0.57
N LYS A 57 0.18 8.81 1.03
CA LYS A 57 1.50 9.47 1.01
C LYS A 57 2.04 9.52 -0.42
N ASP A 58 1.91 8.44 -1.18
CA ASP A 58 2.21 8.43 -2.62
C ASP A 58 1.33 9.43 -3.36
N MET A 59 0.03 9.49 -3.06
CA MET A 59 -0.86 10.50 -3.64
C MET A 59 -0.37 11.93 -3.42
N LYS A 60 0.04 12.27 -2.19
CA LYS A 60 0.60 13.60 -1.88
C LYS A 60 1.89 13.88 -2.65
N ARG A 61 2.74 12.86 -2.83
CA ARG A 61 3.96 13.00 -3.64
C ARG A 61 3.63 13.29 -5.10
N LEU A 62 2.69 12.55 -5.69
CA LEU A 62 2.25 12.75 -7.07
C LEU A 62 1.64 14.15 -7.27
N ILE A 63 0.78 14.58 -6.35
CA ILE A 63 0.18 15.92 -6.38
C ILE A 63 1.27 17.00 -6.32
N ASN A 64 2.29 16.84 -5.46
CA ASN A 64 3.38 17.81 -5.33
C ASN A 64 4.31 17.86 -6.55
N MET A 65 4.34 16.80 -7.38
CA MET A 65 5.09 16.80 -8.64
C MET A 65 4.42 17.68 -9.71
N SER A 66 3.12 17.87 -9.61
CA SER A 66 2.32 18.62 -10.59
C SER A 66 2.43 20.14 -10.47
N ALA A 67 3.49 20.69 -9.89
CA ALA A 67 3.70 22.13 -9.79
C ALA A 67 3.84 22.77 -11.19
N GLY A 68 2.68 23.09 -11.82
CA GLY A 68 2.61 23.68 -13.15
C GLY A 68 1.28 23.43 -13.87
N ASP A 69 1.23 23.67 -15.17
CA ASP A 69 0.04 23.60 -16.04
C ASP A 69 -0.51 22.16 -16.31
N GLN A 70 -0.13 21.19 -15.48
CA GLN A 70 -0.51 19.79 -15.67
C GLN A 70 -1.88 19.53 -15.07
N SER A 71 -2.85 19.13 -15.89
CA SER A 71 -4.22 18.85 -15.43
C SER A 71 -4.48 17.38 -15.12
N GLU A 72 -3.84 16.47 -15.88
CA GLU A 72 -4.10 15.02 -15.80
C GLU A 72 -2.92 14.19 -16.31
N ALA A 73 -2.86 12.91 -15.90
CA ALA A 73 -1.88 11.95 -16.40
C ALA A 73 -2.36 10.51 -16.22
N TRP A 74 -1.95 9.60 -17.13
CA TRP A 74 -2.16 8.17 -16.95
C TRP A 74 -1.40 7.64 -15.73
N ILE A 75 -2.03 6.71 -15.01
CA ILE A 75 -1.43 5.87 -13.96
C ILE A 75 -1.57 4.39 -14.33
N GLY A 76 -0.86 3.50 -13.63
CA GLY A 76 -0.77 2.09 -13.99
C GLY A 76 -2.02 1.24 -13.71
N LEU A 77 -3.16 1.84 -13.36
CA LEU A 77 -4.38 1.10 -13.04
C LEU A 77 -5.27 0.96 -14.28
N TYR A 78 -5.74 -0.27 -14.55
CA TYR A 78 -6.60 -0.57 -15.69
C TYR A 78 -7.71 -1.55 -15.30
N TYR A 79 -8.83 -1.51 -16.02
CA TYR A 79 -9.95 -2.42 -15.84
C TYR A 79 -9.69 -3.74 -16.57
N GLN A 80 -9.76 -4.84 -15.86
CA GLN A 80 -9.66 -6.18 -16.43
C GLN A 80 -11.05 -6.72 -16.75
N THR A 81 -11.41 -6.77 -18.02
CA THR A 81 -12.62 -7.45 -18.48
C THR A 81 -12.55 -8.93 -18.08
N ASP A 82 -13.65 -9.48 -17.58
CA ASP A 82 -13.75 -10.87 -17.13
C ASP A 82 -12.82 -11.29 -15.96
N GLY A 83 -12.25 -10.30 -15.26
CA GLY A 83 -11.48 -10.55 -14.04
C GLY A 83 -12.35 -10.87 -12.83
N ASP A 84 -11.86 -11.74 -11.93
CA ASP A 84 -12.50 -11.98 -10.65
C ASP A 84 -12.52 -10.71 -9.80
N ARG A 85 -13.69 -10.34 -9.29
CA ARG A 85 -13.83 -9.24 -8.32
C ARG A 85 -13.35 -9.71 -6.96
N LYS A 86 -12.19 -9.22 -6.53
CA LYS A 86 -11.60 -9.54 -5.23
C LYS A 86 -12.00 -8.52 -4.18
N TRP A 87 -12.29 -9.00 -2.97
CA TRP A 87 -12.56 -8.15 -1.82
C TRP A 87 -11.29 -7.49 -1.29
N HIS A 88 -11.41 -6.21 -0.94
CA HIS A 88 -10.35 -5.36 -0.42
C HIS A 88 -10.89 -4.48 0.70
N TRP A 89 -9.98 -3.98 1.55
CA TRP A 89 -10.27 -2.91 2.48
C TRP A 89 -9.76 -1.57 1.94
N SER A 90 -10.44 -0.47 2.30
CA SER A 90 -10.07 0.90 1.92
C SER A 90 -8.71 1.31 2.47
N GLN A 91 -8.39 0.89 3.71
CA GLN A 91 -7.07 1.06 4.28
C GLN A 91 -6.11 0.07 3.62
N SER A 92 -5.07 0.58 2.98
CA SER A 92 -4.11 -0.22 2.20
C SER A 92 -3.30 -1.21 3.04
N GLU A 93 -3.10 -0.90 4.33
CA GLU A 93 -2.36 -1.73 5.27
C GLU A 93 -3.16 -2.92 5.78
N VAL A 94 -4.49 -2.89 5.60
CA VAL A 94 -5.40 -3.94 6.06
C VAL A 94 -5.70 -4.90 4.92
N LYS A 95 -5.12 -6.09 4.98
CA LYS A 95 -5.38 -7.14 3.98
C LYS A 95 -6.71 -7.84 4.25
N PHE A 96 -7.50 -8.07 3.20
CA PHE A 96 -8.68 -8.91 3.31
C PHE A 96 -8.26 -10.38 3.48
N ASN A 97 -8.87 -11.06 4.45
CA ASN A 97 -8.61 -12.47 4.74
C ASN A 97 -9.95 -13.23 4.78
N GLU A 98 -10.13 -14.16 3.88
CA GLU A 98 -11.37 -14.95 3.79
C GLU A 98 -11.66 -15.76 5.06
N SER A 99 -10.63 -16.16 5.81
CA SER A 99 -10.80 -16.90 7.07
C SER A 99 -11.27 -16.04 8.25
N GLU A 100 -11.24 -14.72 8.12
CA GLU A 100 -11.61 -13.76 9.18
C GLU A 100 -12.91 -13.01 8.86
N THR A 101 -13.73 -13.54 7.96
CA THR A 101 -14.97 -12.89 7.53
C THR A 101 -16.11 -13.13 8.51
N ASN A 102 -17.00 -12.13 8.64
CA ASN A 102 -18.18 -12.21 9.52
C ASN A 102 -19.47 -11.95 8.73
N TRP A 103 -19.58 -12.57 7.54
CA TRP A 103 -20.75 -12.44 6.69
C TRP A 103 -22.04 -12.87 7.41
N ASN A 104 -23.14 -12.17 7.13
CA ASN A 104 -24.46 -12.62 7.53
C ASN A 104 -24.90 -13.84 6.73
N THR A 105 -25.93 -14.53 7.18
CA THR A 105 -26.47 -15.71 6.47
C THR A 105 -26.86 -15.33 5.04
N ASN A 106 -26.37 -16.10 4.07
CA ASN A 106 -26.54 -15.90 2.62
C ASN A 106 -25.85 -14.63 2.06
N GLU A 107 -24.88 -14.05 2.76
CA GLU A 107 -24.03 -12.97 2.29
C GLU A 107 -22.58 -13.48 2.06
N PRO A 108 -21.80 -12.88 1.16
CA PRO A 108 -22.20 -11.88 0.15
C PRO A 108 -23.03 -12.53 -0.95
N ASN A 109 -24.20 -11.96 -1.28
CA ASN A 109 -25.13 -12.60 -2.20
C ASN A 109 -25.10 -12.02 -3.62
N ASP A 110 -24.48 -10.86 -3.80
CA ASP A 110 -24.37 -10.14 -5.09
C ASP A 110 -25.68 -10.14 -5.91
N LYS A 111 -26.78 -9.97 -5.23
CA LYS A 111 -28.15 -10.17 -5.74
C LYS A 111 -28.44 -9.50 -7.09
N THR A 112 -27.74 -8.43 -7.41
CA THR A 112 -27.90 -7.67 -8.66
C THR A 112 -26.74 -7.87 -9.63
N GLY A 113 -25.69 -8.60 -9.24
CA GLY A 113 -24.43 -8.70 -9.97
C GLY A 113 -23.51 -7.45 -9.79
N TRP A 114 -23.92 -6.50 -8.93
CA TRP A 114 -23.25 -5.19 -8.78
C TRP A 114 -23.14 -4.73 -7.34
N GLN A 115 -23.21 -5.63 -6.38
CA GLN A 115 -23.06 -5.30 -4.96
C GLN A 115 -21.58 -5.32 -4.59
N ASN A 116 -20.86 -4.28 -4.94
CA ASN A 116 -19.41 -4.20 -4.85
C ASN A 116 -18.89 -3.56 -3.56
N CYS A 117 -19.75 -3.12 -2.63
CA CYS A 117 -19.36 -2.48 -1.38
C CYS A 117 -19.91 -3.19 -0.17
N GLY A 118 -19.14 -3.19 0.91
CA GLY A 118 -19.47 -3.86 2.16
C GLY A 118 -20.21 -2.96 3.14
N ILE A 119 -21.18 -3.55 3.80
CA ILE A 119 -21.93 -2.94 4.91
C ILE A 119 -21.85 -3.81 6.15
N ILE A 120 -22.15 -3.21 7.30
CA ILE A 120 -22.48 -3.92 8.52
C ILE A 120 -23.89 -3.54 9.01
N TRP A 121 -24.49 -4.45 9.76
CA TRP A 121 -25.65 -4.19 10.58
C TRP A 121 -25.25 -3.95 12.05
N LYS A 122 -26.21 -3.57 12.87
CA LYS A 122 -26.02 -3.36 14.32
C LYS A 122 -25.42 -4.57 15.06
N ASN A 123 -25.62 -5.78 14.54
CA ASN A 123 -25.05 -7.02 15.09
C ASN A 123 -23.63 -7.33 14.57
N LEU A 124 -22.99 -6.37 13.88
CA LEU A 124 -21.67 -6.46 13.28
C LEU A 124 -21.53 -7.53 12.17
N LYS A 125 -22.61 -8.17 11.74
CA LYS A 125 -22.58 -9.04 10.59
C LYS A 125 -22.43 -8.23 9.30
N TRP A 126 -21.74 -8.81 8.32
CA TRP A 126 -21.42 -8.16 7.06
C TRP A 126 -22.41 -8.54 5.97
N GLY A 127 -22.61 -7.63 5.04
CA GLY A 127 -23.33 -7.89 3.80
C GLY A 127 -22.73 -7.09 2.65
N ASP A 128 -23.12 -7.41 1.43
CA ASP A 128 -22.75 -6.65 0.25
C ASP A 128 -23.92 -5.77 -0.22
N LEU A 129 -23.56 -4.60 -0.77
CA LEU A 129 -24.50 -3.59 -1.25
C LEU A 129 -23.92 -2.88 -2.47
N SER A 130 -24.79 -2.31 -3.30
CA SER A 130 -24.36 -1.40 -4.35
C SER A 130 -23.61 -0.20 -3.77
N CYS A 131 -22.43 0.11 -4.32
CA CYS A 131 -21.63 1.26 -3.89
C CYS A 131 -22.35 2.60 -4.13
N ASN A 132 -23.32 2.65 -5.04
CA ASN A 132 -24.09 3.86 -5.34
C ASN A 132 -25.20 4.14 -4.29
N ASN A 133 -25.43 3.21 -3.39
CA ASN A 133 -26.45 3.40 -2.35
C ASN A 133 -25.96 4.36 -1.28
N HIS A 134 -26.75 5.40 -1.01
CA HIS A 134 -26.44 6.36 0.04
C HIS A 134 -26.83 5.82 1.40
N ARG A 135 -25.87 5.70 2.31
CA ARG A 135 -26.02 5.15 3.67
C ARG A 135 -25.18 5.93 4.66
N TYR A 136 -25.44 5.71 5.96
CA TYR A 136 -24.51 6.05 7.03
C TYR A 136 -23.23 5.26 6.89
N PHE A 137 -22.14 5.74 7.44
CA PHE A 137 -20.84 5.10 7.31
C PHE A 137 -19.98 5.30 8.56
N LEU A 138 -18.99 4.45 8.74
CA LEU A 138 -18.03 4.51 9.85
C LEU A 138 -16.66 4.93 9.36
N CYS A 139 -16.13 6.00 9.98
CA CYS A 139 -14.73 6.41 9.81
C CYS A 139 -13.86 5.89 10.96
N TYR A 140 -12.63 5.58 10.63
CA TYR A 140 -11.54 5.31 11.56
C TYR A 140 -10.60 6.52 11.62
N ASP A 141 -10.14 6.87 12.82
CA ASP A 141 -9.23 7.97 13.09
C ASP A 141 -8.08 7.48 13.97
N ASP A 142 -6.88 7.30 13.39
CA ASP A 142 -5.68 6.87 14.09
C ASP A 142 -4.99 8.01 14.84
N SER A 143 -5.29 9.26 14.49
CA SER A 143 -4.72 10.44 15.11
C SER A 143 -5.37 10.77 16.47
N ASN A 144 -6.55 10.24 16.75
CA ASN A 144 -7.33 10.51 17.96
C ASN A 144 -7.28 9.31 18.93
N SER A 145 -6.44 9.39 19.96
CA SER A 145 -6.31 8.33 20.96
C SER A 145 -7.53 8.14 21.86
N SER A 146 -8.40 9.15 21.98
CA SER A 146 -9.57 9.11 22.86
C SER A 146 -10.86 8.66 22.17
N LYS A 147 -10.95 8.84 20.85
CA LYS A 147 -12.08 8.39 20.04
C LYS A 147 -11.62 8.01 18.64
N LYS A 148 -11.53 6.71 18.38
CA LYS A 148 -11.00 6.19 17.12
C LYS A 148 -12.05 5.94 16.06
N PHE A 149 -13.30 5.77 16.43
CA PHE A 149 -14.39 5.42 15.52
C PHE A 149 -15.49 6.45 15.54
N HIS A 150 -15.97 6.83 14.37
CA HIS A 150 -16.98 7.86 14.19
C HIS A 150 -18.10 7.38 13.27
N LEU A 151 -19.31 7.24 13.80
CA LEU A 151 -20.50 7.01 12.99
C LEU A 151 -20.95 8.34 12.38
N ILE A 152 -20.90 8.43 11.07
CA ILE A 152 -21.37 9.60 10.32
C ILE A 152 -22.78 9.32 9.83
N GLN A 153 -23.73 10.08 10.35
CA GLN A 153 -25.17 9.95 10.05
C GLN A 153 -25.59 10.84 8.85
N GLU A 154 -24.67 11.01 7.90
CA GLU A 154 -24.95 11.61 6.60
C GLU A 154 -25.11 10.48 5.57
N ASN A 155 -26.09 10.63 4.67
CA ASN A 155 -26.28 9.67 3.60
C ASN A 155 -25.32 9.99 2.44
N LYS A 156 -24.31 9.13 2.24
CA LYS A 156 -23.33 9.22 1.15
C LYS A 156 -23.19 7.88 0.45
N ASN A 157 -22.86 7.91 -0.83
CA ASN A 157 -22.41 6.72 -1.53
C ASN A 157 -20.99 6.32 -1.04
N TRP A 158 -20.52 5.12 -1.41
CA TRP A 158 -19.27 4.60 -0.85
C TRP A 158 -18.06 5.48 -1.16
N THR A 159 -17.93 6.00 -2.40
CA THR A 159 -16.80 6.86 -2.82
C THR A 159 -16.84 8.21 -2.09
N GLU A 160 -18.02 8.79 -1.90
CA GLU A 160 -18.20 10.03 -1.14
C GLU A 160 -17.88 9.80 0.35
N ALA A 161 -18.28 8.66 0.91
CA ALA A 161 -17.99 8.27 2.29
C ALA A 161 -16.47 8.08 2.52
N GLN A 162 -15.79 7.38 1.61
CA GLN A 162 -14.33 7.23 1.64
C GLN A 162 -13.64 8.60 1.59
N SER A 163 -14.06 9.46 0.67
CA SER A 163 -13.52 10.82 0.56
C SER A 163 -13.69 11.61 1.84
N TYR A 164 -14.88 11.57 2.45
CA TYR A 164 -15.17 12.25 3.70
C TYR A 164 -14.25 11.75 4.83
N CYS A 165 -14.14 10.42 5.00
CA CYS A 165 -13.28 9.86 6.05
C CYS A 165 -11.82 10.25 5.85
N ARG A 166 -11.29 10.22 4.62
CA ARG A 166 -9.91 10.63 4.31
C ARG A 166 -9.66 12.14 4.46
N GLU A 167 -10.69 12.96 4.31
CA GLU A 167 -10.61 14.42 4.49
C GLU A 167 -10.69 14.84 5.97
N LYS A 168 -11.43 14.11 6.80
CA LYS A 168 -11.76 14.48 8.18
C LYS A 168 -11.15 13.58 9.26
N HIS A 169 -10.81 12.37 8.89
CA HIS A 169 -10.26 11.29 9.71
C HIS A 169 -9.15 10.58 8.95
N THR A 170 -8.89 9.29 9.23
CA THR A 170 -7.88 8.51 8.50
C THR A 170 -8.46 7.84 7.26
N ASP A 171 -9.52 7.03 7.42
CA ASP A 171 -10.18 6.32 6.30
C ASP A 171 -11.52 5.71 6.78
N LEU A 172 -12.25 5.05 5.89
CA LEU A 172 -13.36 4.17 6.26
C LEU A 172 -12.86 3.04 7.17
N ILE A 173 -13.70 2.62 8.14
CA ILE A 173 -13.39 1.48 9.01
C ILE A 173 -13.03 0.25 8.19
N SER A 174 -11.93 -0.42 8.53
CA SER A 174 -11.35 -1.51 7.72
C SER A 174 -10.84 -2.66 8.57
N GLY A 175 -11.18 -3.89 8.19
CA GLY A 175 -10.75 -5.09 8.90
C GLY A 175 -11.62 -5.51 10.06
N THR A 176 -11.61 -6.81 10.33
CA THR A 176 -12.43 -7.45 11.37
C THR A 176 -12.17 -6.88 12.75
N LYS A 177 -10.88 -6.63 13.08
CA LYS A 177 -10.49 -6.11 14.39
C LYS A 177 -11.08 -4.73 14.69
N GLN A 178 -11.10 -3.82 13.69
CA GLN A 178 -11.70 -2.51 13.86
C GLN A 178 -13.22 -2.62 13.98
N ILE A 179 -13.87 -3.45 13.16
CA ILE A 179 -15.33 -3.62 13.18
C ILE A 179 -15.82 -4.22 14.50
N GLU A 180 -15.07 -5.12 15.10
CA GLU A 180 -15.43 -5.81 16.35
C GLU A 180 -15.04 -5.04 17.62
N ASP A 181 -14.45 -3.85 17.48
CA ASP A 181 -14.09 -3.00 18.62
C ASP A 181 -15.33 -2.60 19.43
N GLU A 182 -15.19 -2.54 20.76
CA GLU A 182 -16.29 -2.15 21.67
C GLU A 182 -16.74 -0.70 21.43
N GLU A 183 -15.84 0.17 21.00
CA GLU A 183 -16.20 1.55 20.66
C GLU A 183 -17.15 1.58 19.45
N VAL A 184 -16.93 0.73 18.42
CA VAL A 184 -17.83 0.61 17.28
C VAL A 184 -19.21 0.11 17.70
N LYS A 185 -19.29 -0.89 18.58
CA LYS A 185 -20.57 -1.37 19.13
C LYS A 185 -21.33 -0.26 19.83
N ASN A 186 -20.62 0.55 20.60
CA ASN A 186 -21.20 1.70 21.31
C ASN A 186 -21.69 2.77 20.32
N GLU A 187 -20.86 3.14 19.32
CA GLU A 187 -21.22 4.14 18.31
C GLU A 187 -22.50 3.77 17.53
N ILE A 188 -22.69 2.49 17.20
CA ILE A 188 -23.85 2.03 16.44
C ILE A 188 -25.01 1.54 17.32
N SER A 189 -24.90 1.64 18.65
CA SER A 189 -25.89 1.09 19.59
C SER A 189 -27.29 1.69 19.42
N HIS A 190 -27.41 2.93 18.99
CA HIS A 190 -28.66 3.67 18.84
C HIS A 190 -29.25 3.65 17.43
N VAL A 191 -28.56 3.07 16.45
CA VAL A 191 -29.16 2.91 15.12
C VAL A 191 -30.17 1.76 15.10
N GLY A 192 -31.11 1.82 14.16
CA GLY A 192 -32.10 0.75 13.98
C GLY A 192 -31.45 -0.57 13.56
N SER A 193 -32.01 -1.71 14.00
CA SER A 193 -31.45 -3.04 13.76
C SER A 193 -31.28 -3.39 12.27
N TYR A 194 -32.03 -2.75 11.39
CA TYR A 194 -31.95 -2.96 9.93
C TYR A 194 -31.24 -1.80 9.20
N THR A 195 -30.56 -0.93 9.94
CA THR A 195 -29.77 0.14 9.32
C THR A 195 -28.51 -0.46 8.69
N TYR A 196 -28.29 -0.15 7.41
CA TYR A 196 -27.05 -0.48 6.68
C TYR A 196 -26.03 0.62 6.91
N ILE A 197 -24.83 0.23 7.32
CA ILE A 197 -23.73 1.16 7.59
C ILE A 197 -22.56 0.75 6.68
N LEU A 198 -22.11 1.66 5.81
CA LEU A 198 -20.97 1.40 4.92
C LEU A 198 -19.69 1.27 5.74
N THR A 199 -18.86 0.34 5.27
CA THR A 199 -17.50 0.10 5.78
C THR A 199 -16.48 0.34 4.64
N GLY A 200 -15.19 0.17 4.93
CA GLY A 200 -14.14 0.23 3.92
C GLY A 200 -14.05 -1.01 3.03
N LEU A 201 -14.96 -1.97 3.16
CA LEU A 201 -14.95 -3.17 2.34
C LEU A 201 -15.48 -2.87 0.93
N PHE A 202 -14.74 -3.29 -0.10
CA PHE A 202 -15.16 -3.17 -1.49
C PHE A 202 -14.55 -4.26 -2.35
N ARG A 203 -15.08 -4.46 -3.55
CA ARG A 203 -14.50 -5.34 -4.57
C ARG A 203 -14.53 -4.71 -5.94
N ASP A 204 -13.51 -4.99 -6.76
CA ASP A 204 -13.42 -4.57 -8.15
C ASP A 204 -12.57 -5.53 -9.00
N THR A 205 -12.47 -5.26 -10.31
CA THR A 205 -11.59 -5.97 -11.25
C THR A 205 -10.43 -5.10 -11.75
N TRP A 206 -10.20 -3.93 -11.14
CA TRP A 206 -9.09 -3.06 -11.49
C TRP A 206 -7.76 -3.65 -11.04
N ARG A 207 -6.76 -3.61 -11.94
CA ARG A 207 -5.43 -4.19 -11.72
C ARG A 207 -4.35 -3.18 -12.00
N TRP A 208 -3.26 -3.27 -11.25
CA TRP A 208 -2.06 -2.52 -11.51
C TRP A 208 -1.24 -3.13 -12.65
N SER A 209 -0.64 -2.29 -13.49
CA SER A 209 0.19 -2.64 -14.66
C SER A 209 1.34 -3.56 -14.30
N ASP A 210 2.00 -3.30 -13.17
CA ASP A 210 3.11 -4.09 -12.64
C ASP A 210 2.71 -5.44 -12.03
N GLY A 211 1.42 -5.77 -12.02
CA GLY A 211 0.89 -6.99 -11.43
C GLY A 211 0.79 -6.97 -9.90
N SER A 212 1.09 -5.86 -9.26
CA SER A 212 0.97 -5.72 -7.81
C SER A 212 -0.48 -5.84 -7.32
N SER A 213 -0.65 -6.25 -6.06
CA SER A 213 -1.96 -6.49 -5.43
C SER A 213 -2.41 -5.36 -4.50
N PHE A 214 -1.83 -4.17 -4.62
CA PHE A 214 -2.23 -3.04 -3.79
C PHE A 214 -3.70 -2.69 -3.97
N SER A 215 -4.40 -2.57 -2.86
CA SER A 215 -5.85 -2.32 -2.81
C SER A 215 -6.22 -0.84 -2.79
N PHE A 216 -5.23 0.05 -2.65
CA PHE A 216 -5.49 1.48 -2.59
C PHE A 216 -6.25 1.96 -3.82
N ARG A 217 -7.32 2.75 -3.59
CA ARG A 217 -8.14 3.41 -4.61
C ARG A 217 -8.44 4.84 -4.17
N HIS A 218 -8.36 5.79 -5.11
CA HIS A 218 -8.61 7.20 -4.85
C HIS A 218 -9.47 7.83 -5.96
N TRP A 219 -10.59 7.16 -6.25
CA TRP A 219 -11.53 7.59 -7.28
C TRP A 219 -12.18 8.93 -6.96
N ASN A 220 -12.55 9.69 -7.97
CA ASN A 220 -13.39 10.88 -7.83
C ASN A 220 -14.80 10.49 -7.34
N LYS A 221 -15.54 11.47 -6.81
CA LYS A 221 -16.86 11.24 -6.20
C LYS A 221 -17.93 10.73 -7.18
N GLY A 222 -17.71 10.91 -8.49
CA GLY A 222 -18.60 10.44 -9.54
C GLY A 222 -18.26 9.04 -10.08
N PHE A 223 -17.27 8.35 -9.52
CA PHE A 223 -16.90 7.02 -9.99
C PHE A 223 -18.00 5.99 -9.69
N ASP A 224 -18.42 5.25 -10.71
CA ASP A 224 -19.47 4.25 -10.61
C ASP A 224 -18.88 2.83 -10.62
N TYR A 225 -18.83 2.17 -9.46
CA TYR A 225 -18.40 0.77 -9.32
C TYR A 225 -19.32 -0.23 -10.04
N GLN A 226 -20.48 0.18 -10.53
CA GLN A 226 -21.41 -0.69 -11.23
C GLN A 226 -21.28 -0.62 -12.75
N ALA A 227 -20.66 0.42 -13.28
CA ALA A 227 -20.52 0.56 -14.72
C ALA A 227 -19.60 -0.52 -15.28
N ARG A 228 -19.98 -1.06 -16.44
CA ARG A 228 -19.09 -1.94 -17.22
C ARG A 228 -18.15 -1.06 -18.03
N TYR A 229 -16.87 -1.26 -17.82
CA TYR A 229 -15.84 -0.48 -18.48
C TYR A 229 -15.04 -1.38 -19.41
N ASP A 230 -15.35 -1.39 -20.71
CA ASP A 230 -14.47 -1.98 -21.71
C ASP A 230 -13.42 -0.98 -22.12
N GLY A 231 -12.15 -1.41 -22.11
CA GLY A 231 -11.03 -0.60 -22.54
C GLY A 231 -10.81 0.65 -21.68
N GLN A 232 -11.04 0.56 -20.37
CA GLN A 232 -10.90 1.68 -19.44
C GLN A 232 -9.59 1.63 -18.67
N CYS A 233 -8.93 2.78 -18.60
CA CYS A 233 -7.69 3.01 -17.89
C CYS A 233 -7.86 4.17 -16.89
N ALA A 234 -7.07 4.16 -15.82
CA ALA A 234 -7.16 5.20 -14.82
C ALA A 234 -6.16 6.34 -15.09
N MET A 235 -6.63 7.55 -14.84
CA MET A 235 -5.81 8.75 -14.83
C MET A 235 -5.97 9.51 -13.52
N ILE A 236 -4.92 10.21 -13.10
CA ILE A 236 -4.95 11.17 -12.01
C ILE A 236 -5.44 12.53 -12.56
N LYS A 237 -6.30 13.22 -11.80
CA LYS A 237 -6.74 14.59 -12.06
C LYS A 237 -6.13 15.51 -11.00
N PHE A 238 -5.13 16.29 -11.36
CA PHE A 238 -4.46 17.18 -10.43
C PHE A 238 -5.34 18.36 -10.00
N ASP A 239 -6.18 18.85 -10.89
CA ASP A 239 -7.17 19.90 -10.63
C ASP A 239 -8.36 19.44 -9.76
N ASP A 240 -8.51 18.11 -9.54
CA ASP A 240 -9.48 17.52 -8.59
C ASP A 240 -8.78 16.92 -7.35
N GLY A 241 -7.72 17.58 -6.87
CA GLY A 241 -6.99 17.13 -5.68
C GLY A 241 -6.31 15.76 -5.82
N GLY A 242 -5.94 15.39 -7.04
CA GLY A 242 -5.29 14.11 -7.33
C GLY A 242 -6.25 12.92 -7.40
N ARG A 243 -7.56 13.14 -7.44
CA ARG A 243 -8.54 12.05 -7.58
C ARG A 243 -8.44 11.39 -8.93
N TRP A 244 -8.75 10.10 -8.97
CA TRP A 244 -8.67 9.31 -10.20
C TRP A 244 -9.98 9.34 -10.97
N LYS A 245 -9.86 9.30 -12.28
CA LYS A 245 -10.96 9.12 -13.20
C LYS A 245 -10.64 7.99 -14.16
N ASN A 246 -11.64 7.22 -14.55
CA ASN A 246 -11.53 6.26 -15.65
C ASN A 246 -11.76 6.95 -16.99
N GLU A 247 -11.02 6.51 -18.01
CA GLU A 247 -11.12 7.04 -19.36
C GLU A 247 -10.78 5.94 -20.38
N ASN A 248 -11.18 6.10 -21.63
CA ASN A 248 -10.82 5.21 -22.71
C ASN A 248 -9.29 5.15 -22.87
N CYS A 249 -8.72 3.95 -22.84
CA CYS A 249 -7.27 3.71 -22.92
C CYS A 249 -6.62 4.24 -24.21
N ASP A 250 -7.39 4.43 -25.28
CA ASP A 250 -6.91 4.96 -26.58
C ASP A 250 -6.76 6.49 -26.59
N GLN A 251 -7.25 7.20 -25.57
CA GLN A 251 -7.00 8.62 -25.45
C GLN A 251 -5.52 8.89 -25.23
N ARG A 252 -5.02 9.98 -25.80
CA ARG A 252 -3.62 10.39 -25.66
C ARG A 252 -3.50 11.38 -24.50
N LYS A 253 -2.63 11.08 -23.55
CA LYS A 253 -2.40 11.88 -22.34
C LYS A 253 -0.94 11.81 -21.90
N PRO A 254 -0.46 12.79 -21.13
CA PRO A 254 0.73 12.64 -20.31
C PRO A 254 0.58 11.45 -19.36
N PHE A 255 1.68 10.98 -18.81
CA PHE A 255 1.69 9.80 -17.95
C PHE A 255 2.77 9.86 -16.90
N ILE A 256 2.65 9.01 -15.88
CA ILE A 256 3.62 8.95 -14.80
C ILE A 256 4.24 7.55 -14.77
N CYS A 257 5.56 7.49 -14.91
CA CYS A 257 6.35 6.29 -14.69
C CYS A 257 6.85 6.26 -13.24
N TYR A 258 7.27 5.07 -12.78
CA TYR A 258 8.04 4.95 -11.55
C TYR A 258 9.27 4.08 -11.76
N ASP A 259 10.31 4.38 -11.00
CA ASP A 259 11.45 3.49 -10.81
C ASP A 259 11.35 2.80 -9.46
N ASP A 260 11.55 1.49 -9.49
CA ASP A 260 11.60 0.65 -8.30
C ASP A 260 13.04 0.57 -7.79
N GLU A 261 13.22 0.97 -6.55
CA GLU A 261 14.49 0.95 -5.85
C GLU A 261 14.85 -0.44 -5.29
N LEU A 262 13.91 -1.41 -5.40
CA LEU A 262 14.11 -2.77 -4.90
C LEU A 262 14.39 -3.76 -6.03
N ILE A 263 15.47 -4.51 -5.87
CA ILE A 263 15.90 -5.53 -6.83
C ILE A 263 15.95 -6.90 -6.15
N LEU A 264 15.08 -7.82 -6.59
CA LEU A 264 15.14 -9.22 -6.15
C LEU A 264 16.19 -9.97 -6.98
N ILE A 265 17.21 -10.51 -6.32
CA ILE A 265 18.21 -11.37 -6.91
C ILE A 265 17.87 -12.83 -6.59
N LYS A 266 17.62 -13.63 -7.64
CA LYS A 266 17.21 -15.04 -7.52
C LYS A 266 18.39 -16.01 -7.47
N GLU A 267 19.57 -15.52 -7.18
CA GLU A 267 20.73 -16.34 -6.86
C GLU A 267 20.72 -16.73 -5.40
N ASN A 268 21.13 -17.97 -5.09
CA ASN A 268 21.20 -18.45 -3.72
C ASN A 268 22.59 -18.15 -3.16
N LYS A 269 22.70 -17.12 -2.32
CA LYS A 269 23.96 -16.69 -1.70
C LYS A 269 23.87 -16.73 -0.19
N THR A 270 25.02 -16.88 0.47
CA THR A 270 25.16 -16.63 1.92
C THR A 270 24.84 -15.16 2.20
N TRP A 271 24.60 -14.80 3.46
CA TRP A 271 24.28 -13.41 3.77
C TRP A 271 25.43 -12.45 3.40
N GLU A 272 26.68 -12.83 3.70
CA GLU A 272 27.87 -12.03 3.38
C GLU A 272 28.10 -11.89 1.86
N ASP A 273 27.93 -13.00 1.10
CA ASP A 273 28.02 -12.98 -0.35
C ASP A 273 26.89 -12.11 -0.98
N ALA A 274 25.68 -12.13 -0.38
CA ALA A 274 24.57 -11.32 -0.83
C ALA A 274 24.81 -9.82 -0.54
N LEU A 275 25.34 -9.49 0.64
CA LEU A 275 25.73 -8.12 1.00
C LEU A 275 26.78 -7.58 0.05
N THR A 276 27.83 -8.36 -0.20
CA THR A 276 28.91 -8.00 -1.14
C THR A 276 28.35 -7.81 -2.55
N TYR A 277 27.50 -8.72 -3.02
CA TYR A 277 26.87 -8.59 -4.33
C TYR A 277 26.05 -7.29 -4.46
N CYS A 278 25.21 -6.96 -3.45
CA CYS A 278 24.44 -5.72 -3.49
C CYS A 278 25.37 -4.49 -3.54
N ARG A 279 26.43 -4.47 -2.75
CA ARG A 279 27.39 -3.35 -2.72
C ARG A 279 28.19 -3.19 -3.99
N ASP A 280 28.49 -4.28 -4.68
CA ASP A 280 29.25 -4.26 -5.92
C ASP A 280 28.41 -3.87 -7.15
N HIS A 281 27.10 -4.20 -7.16
CA HIS A 281 26.24 -4.05 -8.33
C HIS A 281 25.10 -3.05 -8.16
N HIS A 282 24.77 -2.71 -6.90
CA HIS A 282 23.66 -1.86 -6.50
C HIS A 282 24.11 -0.95 -5.36
N HIS A 283 23.29 -0.77 -4.33
CA HIS A 283 23.66 0.03 -3.16
C HIS A 283 23.96 -0.85 -1.94
N ASP A 284 22.93 -1.50 -1.36
CA ASP A 284 23.09 -2.34 -0.18
C ASP A 284 21.98 -3.41 -0.11
N LEU A 285 22.06 -4.36 0.81
CA LEU A 285 20.91 -5.19 1.17
C LEU A 285 19.78 -4.32 1.73
N VAL A 286 18.54 -4.67 1.38
CA VAL A 286 17.37 -3.86 1.74
C VAL A 286 17.21 -3.69 3.26
N THR A 287 16.90 -2.47 3.67
CA THR A 287 16.54 -2.08 5.04
C THR A 287 15.03 -1.82 5.12
N ILE A 288 14.38 -2.25 6.20
CA ILE A 288 12.94 -2.09 6.45
C ILE A 288 12.75 -1.27 7.73
N THR A 289 12.30 -0.02 7.61
CA THR A 289 12.18 0.90 8.73
C THR A 289 10.74 1.18 9.17
N ASN A 290 9.76 0.76 8.35
CA ASN A 290 8.35 1.00 8.59
C ASN A 290 7.46 -0.02 7.86
N MET A 291 6.15 0.05 8.05
CA MET A 291 5.18 -0.85 7.43
C MET A 291 5.12 -0.71 5.90
N GLU A 292 5.35 0.48 5.35
CA GLU A 292 5.35 0.71 3.90
C GLU A 292 6.52 -0.02 3.24
N ASP A 293 7.72 0.10 3.83
CA ASP A 293 8.91 -0.66 3.40
C ASP A 293 8.63 -2.16 3.45
N GLN A 294 8.04 -2.62 4.56
CA GLN A 294 7.68 -4.03 4.74
C GLN A 294 6.76 -4.53 3.61
N ILE A 295 5.73 -3.77 3.25
CA ILE A 295 4.80 -4.14 2.18
C ILE A 295 5.51 -4.18 0.83
N SER A 296 6.34 -3.19 0.52
CA SER A 296 7.11 -3.14 -0.74
C SER A 296 8.06 -4.33 -0.86
N VAL A 297 8.80 -4.64 0.19
CA VAL A 297 9.71 -5.80 0.23
C VAL A 297 8.95 -7.12 0.12
N GLN A 298 7.79 -7.27 0.78
CA GLN A 298 6.92 -8.45 0.63
C GLN A 298 6.47 -8.67 -0.81
N GLN A 299 6.11 -7.60 -1.52
CA GLN A 299 5.69 -7.67 -2.93
C GLN A 299 6.80 -8.19 -3.83
N LYS A 300 8.07 -7.86 -3.53
CA LYS A 300 9.22 -8.42 -4.23
C LYS A 300 9.50 -9.86 -3.81
N ALA A 301 9.47 -10.14 -2.52
CA ALA A 301 9.80 -11.45 -1.96
C ALA A 301 8.88 -12.58 -2.45
N GLN A 302 7.61 -12.29 -2.77
CA GLN A 302 6.68 -13.31 -3.31
C GLN A 302 7.15 -13.95 -4.63
N PHE A 303 8.06 -13.29 -5.36
CA PHE A 303 8.64 -13.81 -6.61
C PHE A 303 9.94 -14.58 -6.40
N ALA A 304 10.43 -14.70 -5.17
CA ALA A 304 11.63 -15.46 -4.85
C ALA A 304 11.42 -16.97 -5.08
N SER A 305 12.52 -17.67 -5.34
CA SER A 305 12.56 -19.13 -5.52
C SER A 305 12.94 -19.90 -4.27
N THR A 306 13.24 -19.19 -3.17
CA THR A 306 13.57 -19.75 -1.84
C THR A 306 12.51 -19.39 -0.81
N ASP A 307 12.39 -20.18 0.28
CA ASP A 307 11.42 -19.95 1.35
C ASP A 307 11.68 -18.65 2.13
N TYR A 308 12.88 -18.11 2.02
CA TYR A 308 13.33 -16.88 2.66
C TYR A 308 14.09 -16.01 1.66
N VAL A 309 14.13 -14.69 1.94
CA VAL A 309 15.02 -13.73 1.27
C VAL A 309 15.86 -13.02 2.31
N TRP A 310 17.17 -12.85 2.01
CA TRP A 310 18.05 -12.06 2.85
C TRP A 310 17.67 -10.58 2.81
N MET A 311 17.78 -9.93 3.96
CA MET A 311 17.69 -8.48 4.18
C MET A 311 18.99 -7.99 4.80
N GLY A 312 19.17 -6.67 4.84
CA GLY A 312 20.35 -6.05 5.45
C GLY A 312 20.35 -6.04 6.99
N LEU A 313 19.73 -7.02 7.61
CA LEU A 313 19.60 -7.14 9.06
C LEU A 313 20.58 -8.17 9.61
N SER A 314 21.43 -7.79 10.57
CA SER A 314 22.44 -8.66 11.17
C SER A 314 22.55 -8.45 12.67
N TYR A 315 23.08 -9.45 13.37
CA TYR A 315 23.31 -9.38 14.82
C TYR A 315 24.78 -9.11 15.15
N ALA A 316 25.01 -8.01 15.86
CA ALA A 316 26.35 -7.63 16.31
C ALA A 316 26.64 -8.25 17.68
N CYS A 317 27.32 -9.39 17.73
CA CYS A 317 27.65 -10.09 18.96
C CYS A 317 28.39 -9.25 20.00
N THR A 318 29.28 -8.39 19.56
CA THR A 318 30.08 -7.53 20.46
C THR A 318 29.25 -6.41 21.09
N LEU A 319 28.15 -6.03 20.48
CA LEU A 319 27.27 -4.94 20.91
C LEU A 319 25.94 -5.44 21.45
N ASP A 320 25.67 -6.74 21.33
CA ASP A 320 24.45 -7.40 21.78
C ASP A 320 23.17 -6.76 21.21
N LEU A 321 23.20 -6.47 19.89
CA LEU A 321 22.07 -5.80 19.22
C LEU A 321 21.91 -6.22 17.75
N TRP A 322 20.67 -6.15 17.26
CA TRP A 322 20.32 -6.24 15.86
C TRP A 322 20.43 -4.85 15.19
N PHE A 323 21.04 -4.80 14.02
CA PHE A 323 21.24 -3.55 13.27
C PHE A 323 21.05 -3.78 11.78
N TRP A 324 20.69 -2.72 11.08
CA TRP A 324 20.67 -2.69 9.62
C TRP A 324 22.04 -2.29 9.07
N VAL A 325 22.47 -2.94 7.98
CA VAL A 325 23.74 -2.62 7.28
C VAL A 325 23.81 -1.17 6.78
N SER A 326 22.68 -0.46 6.76
CA SER A 326 22.57 0.96 6.47
C SER A 326 22.82 1.87 7.67
N ASP A 327 23.28 1.34 8.78
CA ASP A 327 23.45 2.03 10.07
C ASP A 327 22.13 2.53 10.71
N ASP A 328 20.97 2.12 10.18
CA ASP A 328 19.66 2.44 10.77
C ASP A 328 19.38 1.57 11.99
N VAL A 329 18.71 2.16 12.98
CA VAL A 329 18.23 1.42 14.16
C VAL A 329 17.01 0.59 13.78
N VAL A 330 16.86 -0.61 14.36
CA VAL A 330 15.67 -1.46 14.20
C VAL A 330 14.48 -0.86 14.95
N SER A 331 13.84 0.14 14.34
CA SER A 331 12.69 0.88 14.90
C SER A 331 11.34 0.22 14.60
N TYR A 332 11.28 -0.61 13.56
CA TYR A 332 10.10 -1.34 13.12
C TYR A 332 10.38 -2.85 13.14
N PRO A 333 10.08 -3.56 14.24
CA PRO A 333 10.28 -5.00 14.32
C PRO A 333 9.09 -5.75 13.70
N ASN A 334 9.36 -6.71 12.78
CA ASN A 334 8.34 -7.61 12.23
C ASN A 334 8.73 -9.09 12.43
N TRP A 335 9.36 -9.38 13.56
CA TRP A 335 9.80 -10.72 13.90
C TRP A 335 8.64 -11.74 14.02
N ALA A 336 8.93 -13.00 13.72
CA ALA A 336 8.05 -14.11 14.06
C ALA A 336 7.97 -14.31 15.57
N SER A 337 6.97 -15.06 16.04
CA SER A 337 6.82 -15.38 17.46
C SER A 337 8.08 -16.13 17.96
N ASN A 338 8.59 -15.74 19.14
CA ASN A 338 9.81 -16.24 19.75
C ASN A 338 11.11 -15.87 19.01
N GLU A 339 11.08 -14.83 18.19
CA GLU A 339 12.24 -14.24 17.53
C GLU A 339 12.38 -12.76 17.94
N PRO A 340 13.60 -12.17 17.86
CA PRO A 340 14.87 -12.84 17.67
C PRO A 340 15.34 -13.49 18.98
N MET A 341 16.16 -14.53 18.86
CA MET A 341 17.00 -14.99 19.98
C MET A 341 18.41 -14.55 19.66
N ASP A 342 19.10 -13.97 20.64
CA ASP A 342 20.44 -13.45 20.49
C ASP A 342 21.42 -14.62 20.30
N ASP A 343 22.06 -14.68 19.14
CA ASP A 343 22.97 -15.74 18.76
C ASP A 343 23.94 -15.22 17.70
N CYS A 344 25.21 -15.53 17.84
CA CYS A 344 26.26 -15.09 16.91
C CYS A 344 26.13 -15.80 15.56
N ASP A 345 26.68 -15.19 14.51
CA ASP A 345 26.65 -15.68 13.13
C ASP A 345 25.22 -15.84 12.56
N MET A 346 24.34 -14.91 12.96
CA MET A 346 22.95 -14.87 12.54
C MET A 346 22.58 -13.55 11.85
N SER A 347 21.83 -13.67 10.78
CA SER A 347 21.25 -12.54 10.06
C SER A 347 19.76 -12.69 9.86
N GLY A 348 19.11 -11.56 9.54
CA GLY A 348 17.66 -11.51 9.34
C GLY A 348 17.26 -11.89 7.93
N ALA A 349 16.33 -12.81 7.82
CA ALA A 349 15.68 -13.18 6.56
C ALA A 349 14.15 -13.04 6.69
N MET A 350 13.47 -12.69 5.63
CA MET A 350 12.01 -12.58 5.58
C MET A 350 11.42 -13.82 4.89
N GLU A 351 10.32 -14.35 5.46
CA GLU A 351 9.52 -15.39 4.82
C GLU A 351 8.97 -14.90 3.48
N THR A 352 9.10 -15.69 2.42
CA THR A 352 8.59 -15.36 1.07
C THR A 352 7.11 -15.65 0.91
N GLY A 353 6.52 -16.38 1.86
CA GLY A 353 5.10 -16.70 1.93
C GLY A 353 4.51 -16.46 3.32
N GLY A 354 3.26 -16.85 3.51
CA GLY A 354 2.57 -16.76 4.79
C GLY A 354 2.37 -15.32 5.28
N LYS A 355 2.88 -15.01 6.48
CA LYS A 355 2.76 -13.68 7.11
C LYS A 355 3.98 -12.77 6.83
N HIS A 356 4.95 -13.22 6.03
CA HIS A 356 6.18 -12.49 5.72
C HIS A 356 6.92 -11.98 6.95
N LYS A 357 6.97 -12.82 7.99
CA LYS A 357 7.66 -12.49 9.24
C LYS A 357 9.17 -12.63 9.08
N TRP A 358 9.90 -11.87 9.90
CA TRP A 358 11.36 -11.97 9.94
C TRP A 358 11.78 -13.14 10.81
N ARG A 359 12.80 -13.84 10.36
CA ARG A 359 13.43 -14.96 11.07
C ARG A 359 14.93 -14.77 11.12
N LYS A 360 15.53 -15.15 12.24
CA LYS A 360 16.97 -15.32 12.28
C LYS A 360 17.37 -16.57 11.50
N LYS A 361 18.42 -16.46 10.72
CA LYS A 361 19.00 -17.54 9.92
C LYS A 361 20.52 -17.50 10.06
N ARG A 362 21.18 -18.67 9.96
CA ARG A 362 22.65 -18.71 9.99
C ARG A 362 23.19 -18.04 8.72
N ASP A 363 24.19 -17.21 8.88
CA ASP A 363 24.83 -16.47 7.78
C ASP A 363 25.31 -17.38 6.64
N SER A 364 25.62 -18.65 6.94
CA SER A 364 26.04 -19.67 5.97
C SER A 364 24.91 -20.30 5.16
N GLU A 365 23.64 -20.08 5.52
CA GLU A 365 22.50 -20.53 4.73
C GLU A 365 22.43 -19.73 3.42
N LYS A 366 21.81 -20.31 2.37
CA LYS A 366 21.80 -19.69 1.04
C LYS A 366 20.37 -19.44 0.60
N PHE A 367 20.03 -18.17 0.42
CA PHE A 367 18.73 -17.71 -0.05
C PHE A 367 18.87 -16.70 -1.18
N ASN A 368 17.75 -16.45 -1.86
CA ASN A 368 17.58 -15.23 -2.65
C ASN A 368 17.69 -14.00 -1.74
N PHE A 369 17.88 -12.83 -2.29
CA PHE A 369 18.07 -11.61 -1.52
C PHE A 369 17.53 -10.38 -2.24
N ILE A 370 17.30 -9.31 -1.50
CA ILE A 370 16.77 -8.06 -2.05
C ILE A 370 17.78 -6.95 -1.79
N CYS A 371 18.25 -6.34 -2.89
CA CYS A 371 19.08 -5.14 -2.86
C CYS A 371 18.22 -3.87 -2.97
N SER A 372 18.69 -2.77 -2.38
CA SER A 372 18.30 -1.40 -2.74
C SER A 372 19.19 -0.88 -3.87
N LYS A 373 18.63 -0.01 -4.76
CA LYS A 373 19.42 0.73 -5.76
C LYS A 373 20.19 1.86 -5.10
#